data_64c5c7f97d3f46b75388869a4ee05bc4
#
_entry.id   64c5c7f97d3f46b75388869a4ee05bc4
#
_cell.length_a   1.000
_cell.length_b   1.000
_cell.length_c   1.000
_cell.angle_alpha   90.00
_cell.angle_beta   90.00
_cell.angle_gamma   90.00
#
_symmetry.space_group_name_H-M   'P 1'
#
loop_
_entity.id
_entity.type
_entity.pdbx_description
1 polymer ?
#
loop_
_entity_poly.entity_id
_entity_poly.type
_entity_poly.pdbx_seq_one_letter_code
_entity_poly.pdbx_strand_id
1 'polypeptide(L)'
;MPDALVYLRIIFIGILFTLIYNFLANTLRALGDSKTPLYFLVASAILNVLGDLLFVAVFGWGVAGSAISTVLSEASSCLFCALYIRKRVPLLCLGKQWFVFDKSLMKKTISYGSTSAMQQVCLQIGKTIIQTVVNTQGVSVMAAFTAVNRVDDFAYIPQQNIGHAMTTFIAQNKGAGKK
;
A
#
# COMPACT_ATOMS: atom_id res chain seq x y z
N MET A 1 -17.08 -14.67 15.85
CA MET A 1 -15.73 -15.16 15.55
C MET A 1 -15.57 -15.80 14.15
N PRO A 2 -16.53 -16.57 13.57
CA PRO A 2 -16.35 -17.14 12.23
C PRO A 2 -16.16 -16.09 11.13
N ASP A 3 -16.91 -14.99 11.17
CA ASP A 3 -16.86 -13.95 10.13
C ASP A 3 -15.52 -13.23 10.04
N ALA A 4 -14.83 -13.02 11.19
CA ALA A 4 -13.51 -12.44 11.22
C ALA A 4 -12.44 -13.35 10.57
N LEU A 5 -12.58 -14.66 10.74
CA LEU A 5 -11.68 -15.63 10.10
C LEU A 5 -11.89 -15.68 8.58
N VAL A 6 -13.15 -15.62 8.13
CA VAL A 6 -13.47 -15.55 6.70
C VAL A 6 -12.91 -14.28 6.09
N TYR A 7 -13.12 -13.13 6.72
CA TYR A 7 -12.56 -11.84 6.31
C TYR A 7 -11.04 -11.91 6.16
N LEU A 8 -10.36 -12.37 7.22
CA LEU A 8 -8.89 -12.47 7.20
C LEU A 8 -8.37 -13.37 6.09
N ARG A 9 -8.99 -14.53 5.86
CA ARG A 9 -8.57 -15.45 4.79
C ARG A 9 -8.69 -14.80 3.40
N ILE A 10 -9.79 -14.08 3.15
CA ILE A 10 -10.01 -13.39 1.88
C ILE A 10 -8.98 -12.28 1.71
N ILE A 11 -8.75 -11.45 2.74
CA ILE A 11 -7.77 -10.36 2.69
C ILE A 11 -6.34 -10.89 2.51
N PHE A 12 -5.97 -12.02 3.12
CA PHE A 12 -4.65 -12.62 2.90
C PHE A 12 -4.39 -12.98 1.43
N ILE A 13 -5.41 -13.40 0.71
CA ILE A 13 -5.30 -13.60 -0.75
C ILE A 13 -5.12 -12.25 -1.46
N GLY A 14 -5.83 -11.20 -0.99
CA GLY A 14 -5.73 -9.84 -1.52
C GLY A 14 -4.35 -9.22 -1.37
N ILE A 15 -3.62 -9.53 -0.29
CA ILE A 15 -2.26 -8.99 -0.04
C ILE A 15 -1.33 -9.18 -1.24
N LEU A 16 -1.47 -10.28 -1.98
CA LEU A 16 -0.66 -10.53 -3.16
C LEU A 16 -0.89 -9.45 -4.23
N PHE A 17 -2.14 -9.07 -4.50
CA PHE A 17 -2.48 -8.02 -5.45
C PHE A 17 -1.99 -6.65 -4.99
N THR A 18 -2.13 -6.35 -3.69
CA THR A 18 -1.60 -5.13 -3.07
C THR A 18 -0.09 -5.04 -3.21
N LEU A 19 0.65 -6.12 -2.97
CA LEU A 19 2.10 -6.17 -3.13
C LEU A 19 2.52 -5.91 -4.59
N ILE A 20 1.88 -6.58 -5.54
CA ILE A 20 2.17 -6.41 -6.98
C ILE A 20 1.84 -4.99 -7.41
N TYR A 21 0.67 -4.46 -7.01
CA TYR A 21 0.29 -3.09 -7.32
C TYR A 21 1.32 -2.09 -6.76
N ASN A 22 1.70 -2.21 -5.49
CA ASN A 22 2.68 -1.33 -4.86
C ASN A 22 4.04 -1.39 -5.57
N PHE A 23 4.48 -2.58 -5.97
CA PHE A 23 5.71 -2.74 -6.74
C PHE A 23 5.63 -1.99 -8.09
N LEU A 24 4.57 -2.21 -8.86
CA LEU A 24 4.36 -1.55 -10.16
C LEU A 24 4.20 -0.03 -10.01
N ALA A 25 3.43 0.42 -9.02
CA ALA A 25 3.21 1.84 -8.74
C ALA A 25 4.53 2.55 -8.34
N ASN A 26 5.34 1.93 -7.48
CA ASN A 26 6.62 2.48 -7.08
C ASN A 26 7.62 2.51 -8.25
N THR A 27 7.57 1.52 -9.13
CA THR A 27 8.38 1.49 -10.35
C THR A 27 8.00 2.64 -11.29
N LEU A 28 6.70 2.90 -11.50
CA LEU A 28 6.24 4.07 -12.29
C LEU A 28 6.66 5.39 -11.66
N ARG A 29 6.54 5.54 -10.34
CA ARG A 29 7.02 6.73 -9.63
C ARG A 29 8.52 6.93 -9.78
N ALA A 30 9.30 5.87 -9.73
CA ALA A 30 10.74 5.92 -9.94
C ALA A 30 11.11 6.42 -11.36
N LEU A 31 10.28 6.12 -12.37
CA LEU A 31 10.41 6.63 -13.73
C LEU A 31 9.88 8.07 -13.92
N GLY A 32 9.32 8.69 -12.87
CA GLY A 32 8.79 10.05 -12.90
C GLY A 32 7.28 10.14 -13.15
N ASP A 33 6.59 9.02 -13.40
CA ASP A 33 5.13 9.01 -13.55
C ASP A 33 4.44 8.73 -12.21
N SER A 34 4.18 9.80 -11.47
CA SER A 34 3.47 9.73 -10.20
C SER A 34 1.95 9.86 -10.34
N LYS A 35 1.47 10.36 -11.49
CA LYS A 35 0.04 10.64 -11.73
C LYS A 35 -0.74 9.38 -12.07
N THR A 36 -0.20 8.54 -12.92
CA THR A 36 -0.88 7.34 -13.42
C THR A 36 -1.24 6.36 -12.30
N PRO A 37 -0.33 6.00 -11.36
CA PRO A 37 -0.70 5.15 -10.23
C PRO A 37 -1.81 5.76 -9.36
N LEU A 38 -1.84 7.09 -9.21
CA LEU A 38 -2.87 7.77 -8.46
C LEU A 38 -4.25 7.60 -9.11
N TYR A 39 -4.36 7.75 -10.44
CA TYR A 39 -5.63 7.54 -11.14
C TYR A 39 -6.15 6.10 -10.97
N PHE A 40 -5.26 5.11 -11.00
CA PHE A 40 -5.67 3.72 -10.78
C PHE A 40 -6.11 3.48 -9.33
N LEU A 41 -5.46 4.13 -8.36
CA LEU A 41 -5.87 4.07 -6.96
C LEU A 41 -7.26 4.67 -6.75
N VAL A 42 -7.53 5.85 -7.36
CA VAL A 42 -8.85 6.49 -7.27
C VAL A 42 -9.92 5.62 -7.95
N ALA A 43 -9.65 5.09 -9.14
CA ALA A 43 -10.57 4.19 -9.83
C ALA A 43 -10.89 2.94 -8.98
N SER A 44 -9.86 2.36 -8.36
CA SER A 44 -10.03 1.22 -7.46
C SER A 44 -10.85 1.57 -6.21
N ALA A 45 -10.64 2.74 -5.63
CA ALA A 45 -11.43 3.19 -4.48
C ALA A 45 -12.92 3.35 -4.86
N ILE A 46 -13.22 3.88 -6.04
CA ILE A 46 -14.59 3.95 -6.54
C ILE A 46 -15.17 2.56 -6.75
N LEU A 47 -14.42 1.63 -7.37
CA LEU A 47 -14.84 0.24 -7.55
C LEU A 47 -15.07 -0.47 -6.22
N ASN A 48 -14.25 -0.18 -5.20
CA ASN A 48 -14.45 -0.73 -3.86
C ASN A 48 -15.76 -0.25 -3.24
N VAL A 49 -16.04 1.05 -3.27
CA VAL A 49 -17.30 1.59 -2.74
C VAL A 49 -18.51 1.02 -3.47
N LEU A 50 -18.47 0.95 -4.81
CA LEU A 50 -19.55 0.34 -5.60
C LEU A 50 -19.71 -1.15 -5.32
N GLY A 51 -18.60 -1.86 -5.17
CA GLY A 51 -18.60 -3.28 -4.80
C GLY A 51 -19.15 -3.51 -3.40
N ASP A 52 -18.80 -2.69 -2.43
CA ASP A 52 -19.35 -2.76 -1.07
C ASP A 52 -20.86 -2.56 -1.08
N LEU A 53 -21.34 -1.55 -1.80
CA LEU A 53 -22.80 -1.33 -1.95
C LEU A 53 -23.47 -2.53 -2.61
N LEU A 54 -22.87 -3.12 -3.62
CA LEU A 54 -23.43 -4.26 -4.32
C LEU A 54 -23.43 -5.54 -3.46
N PHE A 55 -22.27 -5.91 -2.91
CA PHE A 55 -22.11 -7.18 -2.20
C PHE A 55 -22.71 -7.14 -0.79
N VAL A 56 -22.65 -6.00 -0.11
CA VAL A 56 -23.17 -5.87 1.26
C VAL A 56 -24.63 -5.45 1.24
N ALA A 57 -25.02 -4.41 0.49
CA ALA A 57 -26.36 -3.87 0.55
C ALA A 57 -27.36 -4.65 -0.33
N VAL A 58 -26.95 -5.08 -1.55
CA VAL A 58 -27.84 -5.78 -2.49
C VAL A 58 -27.84 -7.28 -2.24
N PHE A 59 -26.65 -7.90 -2.17
CA PHE A 59 -26.53 -9.35 -2.00
C PHE A 59 -26.57 -9.82 -0.54
N GLY A 60 -26.44 -8.91 0.43
CA GLY A 60 -26.51 -9.24 1.85
C GLY A 60 -25.36 -10.13 2.37
N TRP A 61 -24.21 -10.16 1.69
CA TRP A 61 -23.07 -11.00 2.05
C TRP A 61 -22.29 -10.50 3.28
N GLY A 62 -22.72 -9.37 3.87
CA GLY A 62 -22.11 -8.83 5.09
C GLY A 62 -20.60 -8.64 4.99
N VAL A 63 -19.89 -9.09 6.01
CA VAL A 63 -18.43 -8.93 6.16
C VAL A 63 -17.64 -9.62 5.03
N ALA A 64 -18.11 -10.77 4.57
CA ALA A 64 -17.47 -11.49 3.46
C ALA A 64 -17.58 -10.70 2.14
N GLY A 65 -18.74 -10.05 1.91
CA GLY A 65 -18.97 -9.19 0.73
C GLY A 65 -17.99 -8.03 0.67
N SER A 66 -17.77 -7.34 1.80
CA SER A 66 -16.80 -6.24 1.89
C SER A 66 -15.36 -6.73 1.65
N ALA A 67 -14.98 -7.88 2.20
CA ALA A 67 -13.66 -8.45 1.94
C ALA A 67 -13.44 -8.77 0.45
N ILE A 68 -14.44 -9.36 -0.21
CA ILE A 68 -14.39 -9.68 -1.64
C ILE A 68 -14.30 -8.40 -2.48
N SER A 69 -15.09 -7.37 -2.16
CA SER A 69 -15.04 -6.06 -2.83
C SER A 69 -13.65 -5.46 -2.75
N THR A 70 -13.03 -5.47 -1.58
CA THR A 70 -11.67 -4.97 -1.36
C THR A 70 -10.66 -5.71 -2.24
N VAL A 71 -10.67 -7.04 -2.24
CA VAL A 71 -9.74 -7.85 -3.04
C VAL A 71 -9.94 -7.63 -4.54
N LEU A 72 -11.20 -7.53 -5.01
CA LEU A 72 -11.50 -7.26 -6.42
C LEU A 72 -11.04 -5.87 -6.85
N SER A 73 -11.21 -4.85 -6.01
CA SER A 73 -10.74 -3.49 -6.30
C SER A 73 -9.21 -3.42 -6.34
N GLU A 74 -8.51 -4.11 -5.44
CA GLU A 74 -7.04 -4.21 -5.46
C GLU A 74 -6.54 -4.97 -6.69
N ALA A 75 -7.19 -6.09 -7.05
CA ALA A 75 -6.88 -6.84 -8.26
C ALA A 75 -7.08 -5.99 -9.52
N SER A 76 -8.14 -5.16 -9.55
CA SER A 76 -8.40 -4.22 -10.64
C SER A 76 -7.30 -3.16 -10.76
N SER A 77 -6.84 -2.58 -9.65
CA SER A 77 -5.70 -1.64 -9.64
C SER A 77 -4.44 -2.28 -10.19
N CYS A 78 -4.15 -3.50 -9.76
CA CYS A 78 -3.00 -4.27 -10.22
C CYS A 78 -3.08 -4.50 -11.73
N LEU A 79 -4.25 -4.92 -12.22
CA LEU A 79 -4.50 -5.18 -13.64
C LEU A 79 -4.37 -3.90 -14.48
N PHE A 80 -4.99 -2.79 -14.07
CA PHE A 80 -4.90 -1.52 -14.79
C PHE A 80 -3.45 -1.01 -14.85
N CYS A 81 -2.72 -1.12 -13.76
CA CYS A 81 -1.31 -0.74 -13.71
C CYS A 81 -0.45 -1.62 -14.64
N ALA A 82 -0.66 -2.93 -14.62
CA ALA A 82 0.06 -3.87 -15.48
C ALA A 82 -0.24 -3.64 -16.98
N LEU A 83 -1.50 -3.43 -17.33
CA LEU A 83 -1.92 -3.15 -18.72
C LEU A 83 -1.36 -1.81 -19.21
N TYR A 84 -1.33 -0.79 -18.35
CA TYR A 84 -0.73 0.51 -18.67
C TYR A 84 0.76 0.37 -18.96
N ILE A 85 1.49 -0.30 -18.07
CA ILE A 85 2.93 -0.54 -18.24
C ILE A 85 3.20 -1.27 -19.56
N ARG A 86 2.42 -2.31 -19.85
CA ARG A 86 2.57 -3.07 -21.09
C ARG A 86 2.34 -2.23 -22.36
N LYS A 87 1.42 -1.24 -22.32
CA LYS A 87 1.09 -0.41 -23.48
C LYS A 87 1.96 0.82 -23.63
N ARG A 88 2.31 1.47 -22.52
CA ARG A 88 2.91 2.81 -22.53
C ARG A 88 4.37 2.85 -22.12
N VAL A 89 4.84 1.83 -21.42
CA VAL A 89 6.22 1.76 -20.92
C VAL A 89 6.88 0.46 -21.38
N PRO A 90 7.16 0.30 -22.70
CA PRO A 90 7.75 -0.92 -23.23
C PRO A 90 9.09 -1.26 -22.59
N LEU A 91 9.76 -0.27 -22.01
CA LEU A 91 11.00 -0.45 -21.22
C LEU A 91 10.80 -1.36 -20.01
N LEU A 92 9.58 -1.44 -19.44
CA LEU A 92 9.21 -2.29 -18.31
C LEU A 92 8.48 -3.58 -18.74
N CYS A 93 8.33 -3.83 -20.04
CA CYS A 93 7.72 -5.07 -20.51
C CYS A 93 8.59 -6.26 -20.16
N LEU A 94 8.07 -7.12 -19.29
CA LEU A 94 8.68 -8.37 -18.84
C LEU A 94 8.98 -9.28 -20.05
N GLY A 95 10.16 -9.12 -20.63
CA GLY A 95 10.72 -10.03 -21.63
C GLY A 95 11.76 -10.97 -20.99
N LYS A 96 12.12 -12.04 -21.69
CA LYS A 96 13.19 -12.97 -21.22
C LYS A 96 14.51 -12.27 -20.86
N GLN A 97 14.76 -11.08 -21.39
CA GLN A 97 15.94 -10.26 -21.12
C GLN A 97 15.97 -9.62 -19.72
N TRP A 98 14.85 -9.63 -18.98
CA TRP A 98 14.73 -9.03 -17.64
C TRP A 98 15.09 -9.99 -16.50
N PHE A 99 15.24 -11.27 -16.78
CA PHE A 99 15.75 -12.24 -15.81
C PHE A 99 17.28 -12.19 -15.69
N VAL A 100 17.85 -10.97 -15.69
CA VAL A 100 19.27 -10.77 -15.36
C VAL A 100 19.39 -10.55 -13.88
N PHE A 101 19.95 -11.54 -13.20
CA PHE A 101 20.19 -11.48 -11.75
C PHE A 101 21.48 -10.73 -11.46
N ASP A 102 21.39 -9.45 -11.15
CA ASP A 102 22.53 -8.65 -10.67
C ASP A 102 22.64 -8.78 -9.14
N LYS A 103 23.64 -9.52 -8.70
CA LYS A 103 23.92 -9.77 -7.28
C LYS A 103 24.25 -8.49 -6.50
N SER A 104 24.88 -7.51 -7.14
CA SER A 104 25.21 -6.21 -6.52
C SER A 104 23.96 -5.38 -6.27
N LEU A 105 23.09 -5.29 -7.28
CA LEU A 105 21.81 -4.60 -7.18
C LEU A 105 20.90 -5.25 -6.14
N MET A 106 20.83 -6.58 -6.14
CA MET A 106 20.05 -7.35 -5.16
C MET A 106 20.53 -7.07 -3.73
N LYS A 107 21.84 -7.08 -3.49
CA LYS A 107 22.42 -6.79 -2.17
C LYS A 107 22.05 -5.39 -1.69
N LYS A 108 22.12 -4.37 -2.58
CA LYS A 108 21.70 -3.00 -2.25
C LYS A 108 20.21 -2.92 -1.94
N THR A 109 19.37 -3.53 -2.76
CA THR A 109 17.91 -3.53 -2.58
C THR A 109 17.52 -4.20 -1.26
N ILE A 110 18.11 -5.35 -0.93
CA ILE A 110 17.87 -6.03 0.35
C ILE A 110 18.35 -5.16 1.52
N SER A 111 19.53 -4.54 1.41
CA SER A 111 20.07 -3.70 2.48
C SER A 111 19.18 -2.50 2.77
N TYR A 112 18.74 -1.76 1.74
CA TYR A 112 17.83 -0.63 1.93
C TYR A 112 16.43 -1.07 2.37
N GLY A 113 15.92 -2.14 1.77
CA GLY A 113 14.62 -2.70 2.12
C GLY A 113 14.55 -3.21 3.55
N SER A 114 15.60 -3.92 4.02
CA SER A 114 15.67 -4.41 5.40
C SER A 114 15.75 -3.27 6.42
N THR A 115 16.51 -2.22 6.13
CA THR A 115 16.58 -1.03 7.00
C THR A 115 15.22 -0.35 7.12
N SER A 116 14.53 -0.13 5.99
CA SER A 116 13.18 0.46 5.99
C SER A 116 12.15 -0.45 6.68
N ALA A 117 12.23 -1.75 6.46
CA ALA A 117 11.35 -2.71 7.12
C ALA A 117 11.57 -2.72 8.65
N MET A 118 12.83 -2.73 9.11
CA MET A 118 13.14 -2.68 10.53
C MET A 118 12.63 -1.39 11.18
N GLN A 119 12.79 -0.24 10.52
CA GLN A 119 12.23 1.03 10.97
C GLN A 119 10.70 0.95 11.16
N GLN A 120 9.98 0.38 10.19
CA GLN A 120 8.53 0.21 10.27
C GLN A 120 8.12 -0.75 11.39
N VAL A 121 8.84 -1.86 11.54
CA VAL A 121 8.60 -2.82 12.64
C VAL A 121 8.77 -2.15 14.00
N CYS A 122 9.86 -1.40 14.21
CA CYS A 122 10.08 -0.68 15.47
C CYS A 122 8.97 0.33 15.77
N LEU A 123 8.52 1.09 14.76
CA LEU A 123 7.41 2.03 14.92
C LEU A 123 6.10 1.32 15.28
N GLN A 124 5.79 0.20 14.65
CA GLN A 124 4.57 -0.56 14.93
C GLN A 124 4.59 -1.22 16.30
N ILE A 125 5.74 -1.76 16.72
CA ILE A 125 5.92 -2.28 18.09
C ILE A 125 5.68 -1.15 19.11
N GLY A 126 6.27 0.03 18.89
CA GLY A 126 6.07 1.19 19.76
C GLY A 126 4.58 1.58 19.89
N LYS A 127 3.89 1.68 18.75
CA LYS A 127 2.43 1.94 18.73
C LYS A 127 1.63 0.87 19.48
N THR A 128 1.99 -0.40 19.30
CA THR A 128 1.30 -1.52 19.97
C THR A 128 1.50 -1.50 21.48
N ILE A 129 2.70 -1.20 21.95
CA ILE A 129 2.99 -1.06 23.39
C ILE A 129 2.17 0.08 23.99
N ILE A 130 2.17 1.26 23.36
CA ILE A 130 1.37 2.39 23.80
C ILE A 130 -0.12 2.02 23.84
N GLN A 131 -0.63 1.41 22.79
CA GLN A 131 -2.03 0.97 22.72
C GLN A 131 -2.37 -0.01 23.84
N THR A 132 -1.47 -0.92 24.17
CA THR A 132 -1.67 -1.88 25.27
C THR A 132 -1.80 -1.16 26.62
N VAL A 133 -0.94 -0.18 26.88
CA VAL A 133 -1.01 0.64 28.11
C VAL A 133 -2.30 1.45 28.15
N VAL A 134 -2.69 2.07 27.05
CA VAL A 134 -3.94 2.85 26.95
C VAL A 134 -5.16 1.97 27.23
N ASN A 135 -5.16 0.74 26.74
CA ASN A 135 -6.26 -0.20 26.95
C ASN A 135 -6.47 -0.57 28.43
N THR A 136 -5.44 -0.46 29.26
CA THR A 136 -5.56 -0.70 30.72
C THR A 136 -6.16 0.47 31.49
N GLN A 137 -6.24 1.66 30.89
CA GLN A 137 -6.69 2.91 31.55
C GLN A 137 -8.22 3.13 31.48
N GLY A 138 -8.93 2.23 30.85
CA GLY A 138 -10.39 2.28 30.72
C GLY A 138 -10.91 2.97 29.45
N VAL A 139 -12.22 2.82 29.24
CA VAL A 139 -12.89 3.18 27.96
C VAL A 139 -12.78 4.66 27.62
N SER A 140 -12.87 5.55 28.62
CA SER A 140 -12.79 7.00 28.38
C SER A 140 -11.41 7.42 27.87
N VAL A 141 -10.34 6.84 28.40
CA VAL A 141 -8.97 7.14 27.98
C VAL A 141 -8.73 6.55 26.58
N MET A 142 -9.22 5.35 26.30
CA MET A 142 -9.18 4.75 24.97
C MET A 142 -9.87 5.61 23.91
N ALA A 143 -11.05 6.14 24.23
CA ALA A 143 -11.79 7.00 23.31
C ALA A 143 -11.04 8.32 23.05
N ALA A 144 -10.52 8.96 24.09
CA ALA A 144 -9.72 10.17 23.95
C ALA A 144 -8.44 9.94 23.16
N PHE A 145 -7.72 8.86 23.43
CA PHE A 145 -6.51 8.48 22.68
C PHE A 145 -6.80 8.21 21.20
N THR A 146 -7.90 7.54 20.92
CA THR A 146 -8.33 7.29 19.54
C THR A 146 -8.65 8.59 18.79
N ALA A 147 -9.32 9.53 19.46
CA ALA A 147 -9.62 10.84 18.89
C ALA A 147 -8.33 11.65 18.59
N VAL A 148 -7.38 11.67 19.53
CA VAL A 148 -6.08 12.32 19.35
C VAL A 148 -5.31 11.69 18.18
N ASN A 149 -5.25 10.35 18.09
CA ASN A 149 -4.59 9.67 16.99
C ASN A 149 -5.20 10.01 15.61
N ARG A 150 -6.51 10.24 15.54
CA ARG A 150 -7.15 10.68 14.29
C ARG A 150 -6.69 12.07 13.86
N VAL A 151 -6.50 12.99 14.81
CA VAL A 151 -5.96 14.34 14.55
C VAL A 151 -4.51 14.25 14.13
N ASP A 152 -3.72 13.46 14.84
CA ASP A 152 -2.29 13.23 14.52
C ASP A 152 -2.13 12.61 13.11
N ASP A 153 -2.92 11.62 12.75
CA ASP A 153 -2.90 11.02 11.41
C ASP A 153 -3.16 12.08 10.33
N PHE A 154 -4.07 13.03 10.58
CA PHE A 154 -4.37 14.11 9.63
C PHE A 154 -3.18 15.06 9.41
N ALA A 155 -2.41 15.32 10.45
CA ALA A 155 -1.19 16.13 10.38
C ALA A 155 0.00 15.32 9.81
N TYR A 156 0.08 14.03 10.12
CA TYR A 156 1.18 13.15 9.74
C TYR A 156 1.18 12.74 8.26
N ILE A 157 -0.02 12.55 7.66
CA ILE A 157 -0.17 12.14 6.26
C ILE A 157 0.53 13.09 5.27
N PRO A 158 0.32 14.42 5.31
CA PRO A 158 1.02 15.36 4.43
C PRO A 158 2.54 15.32 4.62
N GLN A 159 3.01 15.28 5.87
CA GLN A 159 4.43 15.21 6.19
C GLN A 159 5.10 13.98 5.60
N GLN A 160 4.47 12.82 5.75
CA GLN A 160 4.99 11.56 5.23
C GLN A 160 5.02 11.54 3.69
N ASN A 161 3.99 12.07 3.04
CA ASN A 161 3.93 12.17 1.59
C ASN A 161 5.01 13.10 1.02
N ILE A 162 5.29 14.23 1.68
CA ILE A 162 6.40 15.11 1.32
C ILE A 162 7.74 14.37 1.47
N GLY A 163 7.95 13.62 2.54
CA GLY A 163 9.14 12.79 2.75
C GLY A 163 9.35 11.76 1.62
N HIS A 164 8.30 11.06 1.22
CA HIS A 164 8.35 10.12 0.09
C HIS A 164 8.65 10.81 -1.25
N ALA A 165 8.05 11.96 -1.50
CA ALA A 165 8.31 12.76 -2.70
C ALA A 165 9.78 13.23 -2.75
N MET A 166 10.30 13.74 -1.64
CA MET A 166 11.70 14.16 -1.50
C MET A 166 12.66 13.00 -1.73
N THR A 167 12.39 11.83 -1.16
CA THR A 167 13.21 10.63 -1.34
C THR A 167 13.29 10.25 -2.82
N THR A 168 12.17 10.24 -3.53
CA THR A 168 12.10 9.94 -4.97
C THR A 168 12.87 10.99 -5.78
N PHE A 169 12.67 12.27 -5.50
CA PHE A 169 13.33 13.37 -6.18
C PHE A 169 14.85 13.33 -6.01
N ILE A 170 15.33 13.13 -4.79
CA ILE A 170 16.76 13.04 -4.48
C ILE A 170 17.37 11.82 -5.18
N ALA A 171 16.69 10.67 -5.13
CA ALA A 171 17.18 9.45 -5.77
C ALA A 171 17.33 9.62 -7.30
N GLN A 172 16.37 10.26 -7.97
CA GLN A 172 16.41 10.55 -9.40
C GLN A 172 17.55 11.51 -9.76
N ASN A 173 17.71 12.61 -9.01
CA ASN A 173 18.79 13.57 -9.27
C ASN A 173 20.19 12.97 -9.02
N LYS A 174 20.33 12.19 -7.95
CA LYS A 174 21.58 11.48 -7.67
C LYS A 174 21.90 10.42 -8.73
N GLY A 175 20.88 9.71 -9.21
CA GLY A 175 21.03 8.74 -10.31
C GLY A 175 21.40 9.40 -11.64
N ALA A 176 20.96 10.64 -11.88
CA ALA A 176 21.32 11.46 -13.04
C ALA A 176 22.68 12.20 -12.90
N GLY A 177 23.43 11.97 -11.81
CA GLY A 177 24.70 12.63 -11.55
C GLY A 177 24.60 14.13 -11.21
N LYS A 178 23.39 14.64 -10.99
CA LYS A 178 23.16 16.03 -10.56
C LYS A 178 23.34 16.12 -9.03
N LYS A 179 24.16 17.06 -8.59
CA LYS A 179 24.34 17.38 -7.17
C LYS A 179 23.29 18.38 -6.71
#